data_4b37c4db922f5d20e58180b8d3b10416
#
_entry.id   4b37c4db922f5d20e58180b8d3b10416
#
_cell.length_a   1.000
_cell.length_b   1.000
_cell.length_c   1.000
_cell.angle_alpha   90.00
_cell.angle_beta   90.00
_cell.angle_gamma   90.00
#
_symmetry.space_group_name_H-M   'P 1'
#
loop_
_entity.id
_entity.type
_entity.pdbx_description
1 polymer ?
#
loop_
_entity_poly.entity_id
_entity_poly.type
_entity_poly.pdbx_seq_one_letter_code
_entity_poly.pdbx_strand_id
1 'polypeptide(L)'
;MIVLGIGSNEVLDGAISIGTLYIFSQYIQQFFDPIQELAEQFSTLQSSIASAEKIFTILAEEPQVKEDENPIVLPKVLGRIEFDHVWFAYDGEHYVLRDVSFVIEPGEKVAFVGATGAGKSSILNLIGRYYDIQKGNIYIDGVDIRKFRTAS
;
A
#
# COMPACT_ATOMS: atom_id res chain seq x y z
N MET A 1 -30.47 18.93 31.13
CA MET A 1 -31.66 19.80 31.05
C MET A 1 -32.77 19.35 31.99
N ILE A 2 -33.24 18.09 31.99
CA ILE A 2 -34.32 17.59 32.87
C ILE A 2 -34.01 17.78 34.35
N VAL A 3 -32.81 17.43 34.82
CA VAL A 3 -32.37 17.55 36.21
C VAL A 3 -32.38 18.99 36.71
N LEU A 4 -31.97 19.93 35.87
CA LEU A 4 -32.00 21.37 36.21
C LEU A 4 -33.43 21.89 36.26
N GLY A 5 -34.32 21.42 35.38
CA GLY A 5 -35.73 21.79 35.35
C GLY A 5 -36.49 21.31 36.59
N ILE A 6 -36.34 20.05 36.98
CA ILE A 6 -37.00 19.51 38.17
C ILE A 6 -36.31 20.08 39.46
N GLY A 7 -34.99 20.08 39.50
CA GLY A 7 -34.23 20.55 40.67
C GLY A 7 -34.46 22.04 40.96
N SER A 8 -34.72 22.90 39.96
CA SER A 8 -35.05 24.31 40.21
C SER A 8 -36.40 24.47 40.90
N ASN A 9 -37.40 23.64 40.59
CA ASN A 9 -38.68 23.67 41.32
C ASN A 9 -38.52 23.29 42.77
N GLU A 10 -37.72 22.22 43.08
CA GLU A 10 -37.45 21.77 44.44
C GLU A 10 -36.68 22.81 45.26
N VAL A 11 -35.84 23.63 44.58
CA VAL A 11 -35.15 24.77 45.23
C VAL A 11 -36.14 25.90 45.58
N LEU A 12 -37.08 26.18 44.66
CA LEU A 12 -38.10 27.23 44.88
C LEU A 12 -39.07 26.84 46.00
N ASP A 13 -39.38 25.56 46.15
CA ASP A 13 -40.19 25.01 47.23
C ASP A 13 -39.42 24.85 48.52
N GLY A 14 -38.15 25.17 48.56
CA GLY A 14 -37.30 25.14 49.75
C GLY A 14 -36.91 23.72 50.18
N ALA A 15 -37.15 22.69 49.36
CA ALA A 15 -36.85 21.28 49.69
C ALA A 15 -35.33 20.98 49.60
N ILE A 16 -34.61 21.65 48.67
CA ILE A 16 -33.16 21.52 48.53
C ILE A 16 -32.49 22.88 48.38
N SER A 17 -31.19 22.94 48.73
CA SER A 17 -30.40 24.13 48.55
C SER A 17 -29.87 24.26 47.12
N ILE A 18 -29.63 25.50 46.64
CA ILE A 18 -28.95 25.75 45.38
C ILE A 18 -27.60 25.01 45.29
N GLY A 19 -26.86 24.98 46.42
CA GLY A 19 -25.59 24.25 46.49
C GLY A 19 -25.74 22.75 46.27
N THR A 20 -26.80 22.15 46.81
CA THR A 20 -27.11 20.70 46.57
C THR A 20 -27.41 20.42 45.11
N LEU A 21 -28.20 21.29 44.44
CA LEU A 21 -28.51 21.16 43.02
C LEU A 21 -27.23 21.28 42.16
N TYR A 22 -26.36 22.21 42.50
CA TYR A 22 -25.09 22.43 41.81
C TYR A 22 -24.17 21.19 41.95
N ILE A 23 -23.98 20.69 43.18
CA ILE A 23 -23.15 19.47 43.42
C ILE A 23 -23.74 18.28 42.69
N PHE A 24 -25.04 18.10 42.71
CA PHE A 24 -25.70 16.98 42.02
C PHE A 24 -25.52 17.07 40.50
N SER A 25 -25.58 18.26 39.92
CA SER A 25 -25.32 18.46 38.49
C SER A 25 -23.87 18.16 38.10
N GLN A 26 -22.91 18.47 38.99
CA GLN A 26 -21.51 18.13 38.83
C GLN A 26 -21.26 16.62 38.88
N TYR A 27 -21.89 15.91 39.82
CA TYR A 27 -21.76 14.46 39.93
C TYR A 27 -22.36 13.75 38.71
N ILE A 28 -23.44 14.26 38.13
CA ILE A 28 -23.99 13.74 36.88
C ILE A 28 -22.96 13.86 35.77
N GLN A 29 -22.37 15.03 35.58
CA GLN A 29 -21.34 15.21 34.55
C GLN A 29 -20.14 14.27 34.80
N GLN A 30 -19.62 14.24 36.01
CA GLN A 30 -18.50 13.38 36.38
C GLN A 30 -18.82 11.88 36.20
N PHE A 31 -20.07 11.48 36.23
CA PHE A 31 -20.49 10.11 35.95
C PHE A 31 -20.53 9.83 34.45
N PHE A 32 -20.90 10.81 33.64
CA PHE A 32 -20.98 10.62 32.18
C PHE A 32 -19.64 10.82 31.46
N ASP A 33 -18.70 11.61 32.03
CA ASP A 33 -17.38 11.84 31.43
C ASP A 33 -16.63 10.53 31.12
N PRO A 34 -16.49 9.56 32.06
CA PRO A 34 -15.81 8.30 31.78
C PRO A 34 -16.54 7.45 30.73
N ILE A 35 -17.85 7.61 30.56
CA ILE A 35 -18.60 6.91 29.51
C ILE A 35 -18.22 7.45 28.13
N GLN A 36 -18.07 8.76 28.01
CA GLN A 36 -17.58 9.39 26.77
C GLN A 36 -16.13 8.99 26.47
N GLU A 37 -15.26 9.01 27.48
CA GLU A 37 -13.88 8.54 27.34
C GLU A 37 -13.81 7.09 26.85
N LEU A 38 -14.64 6.21 27.39
CA LEU A 38 -14.72 4.82 26.91
C LEU A 38 -15.16 4.72 25.47
N ALA A 39 -16.13 5.53 25.04
CA ALA A 39 -16.60 5.56 23.66
C ALA A 39 -15.49 6.05 22.70
N GLU A 40 -14.73 7.08 23.09
CA GLU A 40 -13.58 7.57 22.33
C GLU A 40 -12.45 6.54 22.25
N GLN A 41 -12.13 5.88 23.36
CA GLN A 41 -11.14 4.80 23.39
C GLN A 41 -11.56 3.63 22.49
N PHE A 42 -12.83 3.27 22.49
CA PHE A 42 -13.35 2.22 21.61
C PHE A 42 -13.22 2.60 20.13
N SER A 43 -13.51 3.84 19.77
CA SER A 43 -13.32 4.36 18.40
C SER A 43 -11.83 4.32 17.99
N THR A 44 -10.94 4.72 18.90
CA THR A 44 -9.49 4.67 18.68
C THR A 44 -8.99 3.23 18.49
N LEU A 45 -9.50 2.29 19.30
CA LEU A 45 -9.20 0.87 19.14
C LEU A 45 -9.62 0.33 17.78
N GLN A 46 -10.84 0.62 17.32
CA GLN A 46 -11.31 0.20 16.01
C GLN A 46 -10.43 0.75 14.87
N SER A 47 -10.06 2.02 14.95
CA SER A 47 -9.17 2.64 13.97
C SER A 47 -7.78 1.99 13.96
N SER A 48 -7.26 1.67 15.14
CA SER A 48 -5.95 1.00 15.30
C SER A 48 -5.96 -0.42 14.74
N ILE A 49 -7.04 -1.18 14.97
CA ILE A 49 -7.22 -2.53 14.42
C ILE A 49 -7.29 -2.48 12.89
N ALA A 50 -8.08 -1.57 12.31
CA ALA A 50 -8.17 -1.40 10.87
C ALA A 50 -6.83 -1.03 10.23
N SER A 51 -6.03 -0.19 10.92
CA SER A 51 -4.68 0.17 10.47
C SER A 51 -3.73 -1.02 10.54
N ALA A 52 -3.77 -1.80 11.60
CA ALA A 52 -2.98 -3.01 11.77
C ALA A 52 -3.32 -4.06 10.70
N GLU A 53 -4.61 -4.29 10.43
CA GLU A 53 -5.07 -5.20 9.38
C GLU A 53 -4.51 -4.82 8.02
N LYS A 54 -4.51 -3.52 7.70
CA LYS A 54 -3.94 -3.01 6.45
C LYS A 54 -2.43 -3.27 6.33
N ILE A 55 -1.69 -3.11 7.43
CA ILE A 55 -0.26 -3.42 7.49
C ILE A 55 -0.03 -4.91 7.29
N PHE A 56 -0.78 -5.77 7.97
CA PHE A 56 -0.65 -7.22 7.82
C PHE A 56 -1.02 -7.70 6.41
N THR A 57 -2.01 -7.08 5.77
CA THR A 57 -2.35 -7.38 4.36
C THR A 57 -1.17 -7.09 3.45
N ILE A 58 -0.51 -5.92 3.61
CA ILE A 58 0.66 -5.57 2.81
C ILE A 58 1.85 -6.50 3.09
N LEU A 59 2.08 -6.85 4.35
CA LEU A 59 3.17 -7.77 4.72
C LEU A 59 2.94 -9.21 4.26
N ALA A 60 1.68 -9.61 4.11
CA ALA A 60 1.30 -10.93 3.61
C ALA A 60 1.26 -11.01 2.07
N GLU A 61 1.41 -9.87 1.36
CA GLU A 61 1.45 -9.84 -0.10
C GLU A 61 2.70 -10.57 -0.60
N GLU A 62 2.51 -11.62 -1.38
CA GLU A 62 3.63 -12.32 -2.01
C GLU A 62 4.20 -11.47 -3.17
N PRO A 63 5.53 -11.33 -3.28
CA PRO A 63 6.15 -10.66 -4.41
C PRO A 63 5.74 -11.31 -5.73
N GLN A 64 5.26 -10.52 -6.68
CA GLN A 64 4.88 -11.02 -8.01
C GLN A 64 6.10 -11.54 -8.78
N VAL A 65 7.26 -10.92 -8.59
CA VAL A 65 8.53 -11.34 -9.18
C VAL A 65 9.25 -12.23 -8.16
N LYS A 66 9.32 -13.53 -8.44
CA LYS A 66 9.99 -14.50 -7.56
C LYS A 66 11.48 -14.56 -7.88
N GLU A 67 12.31 -14.57 -6.85
CA GLU A 67 13.75 -14.86 -7.02
C GLU A 67 13.97 -16.32 -7.44
N ASP A 68 15.02 -16.56 -8.24
CA ASP A 68 15.49 -17.89 -8.54
C ASP A 68 16.06 -18.53 -7.25
N GLU A 69 15.95 -19.85 -7.11
CA GLU A 69 16.51 -20.58 -5.96
C GLU A 69 18.05 -20.45 -5.87
N ASN A 70 18.72 -20.22 -7.00
CA ASN A 70 20.17 -20.02 -7.08
C ASN A 70 20.50 -18.79 -7.93
N PRO A 71 20.27 -17.56 -7.39
CA PRO A 71 20.42 -16.35 -8.17
C PRO A 71 21.88 -16.07 -8.55
N ILE A 72 22.07 -15.66 -9.80
CA ILE A 72 23.39 -15.31 -10.35
C ILE A 72 23.70 -13.84 -10.00
N VAL A 73 24.90 -13.61 -9.51
CA VAL A 73 25.47 -12.26 -9.36
C VAL A 73 26.57 -12.11 -10.41
N LEU A 74 26.40 -11.19 -11.35
CA LEU A 74 27.44 -10.90 -12.33
C LEU A 74 28.51 -10.02 -11.69
N PRO A 75 29.79 -10.42 -11.77
CA PRO A 75 30.88 -9.62 -11.21
C PRO A 75 31.09 -8.30 -11.99
N LYS A 76 30.65 -8.25 -13.24
CA LYS A 76 30.69 -7.07 -14.10
C LYS A 76 29.61 -7.18 -15.17
N VAL A 77 28.75 -6.16 -15.26
CA VAL A 77 27.73 -6.03 -16.31
C VAL A 77 28.34 -5.23 -17.46
N LEU A 78 28.32 -5.78 -18.66
CA LEU A 78 28.76 -5.10 -19.90
C LEU A 78 27.64 -4.23 -20.46
N GLY A 79 26.38 -4.69 -20.29
CA GLY A 79 25.18 -3.96 -20.62
C GLY A 79 24.60 -4.29 -22.01
N ARG A 80 24.90 -5.50 -22.56
CA ARG A 80 24.17 -6.00 -23.72
C ARG A 80 22.78 -6.48 -23.29
N ILE A 81 21.74 -5.91 -23.89
CA ILE A 81 20.33 -6.25 -23.60
C ILE A 81 19.72 -6.87 -24.84
N GLU A 82 19.05 -8.01 -24.68
CA GLU A 82 18.38 -8.70 -25.76
C GLU A 82 16.96 -9.07 -25.37
N PHE A 83 15.99 -8.63 -26.17
CA PHE A 83 14.59 -9.06 -26.12
C PHE A 83 14.36 -10.07 -27.22
N ASP A 84 13.85 -11.23 -26.86
CA ASP A 84 13.60 -12.33 -27.80
C ASP A 84 12.14 -12.77 -27.72
N HIS A 85 11.34 -12.39 -28.73
CA HIS A 85 9.93 -12.70 -28.88
C HIS A 85 9.09 -12.39 -27.61
N VAL A 86 9.30 -11.21 -27.00
CA VAL A 86 8.71 -10.83 -25.73
C VAL A 86 7.25 -10.43 -25.87
N TRP A 87 6.40 -11.07 -25.04
CA TRP A 87 4.99 -10.71 -24.86
C TRP A 87 4.76 -10.33 -23.42
N PHE A 88 4.14 -9.16 -23.19
CA PHE A 88 3.91 -8.66 -21.86
C PHE A 88 2.54 -7.99 -21.69
N ALA A 89 1.84 -8.33 -20.60
CA ALA A 89 0.60 -7.70 -20.12
C ALA A 89 0.70 -7.47 -18.61
N TYR A 90 0.15 -6.35 -18.12
CA TYR A 90 0.10 -6.07 -16.68
C TYR A 90 -0.96 -6.91 -15.95
N ASP A 91 -2.06 -7.20 -16.64
CA ASP A 91 -3.22 -7.96 -16.12
C ASP A 91 -3.26 -9.42 -16.60
N GLY A 92 -2.27 -9.84 -17.41
CA GLY A 92 -2.21 -11.17 -18.01
C GLY A 92 -3.08 -11.36 -19.25
N GLU A 93 -3.99 -10.45 -19.56
CA GLU A 93 -4.95 -10.56 -20.66
C GLU A 93 -4.70 -9.56 -21.79
N HIS A 94 -4.44 -8.30 -21.43
CA HIS A 94 -4.24 -7.21 -22.41
C HIS A 94 -2.77 -6.99 -22.68
N TYR A 95 -2.27 -7.60 -23.75
CA TYR A 95 -0.87 -7.47 -24.15
C TYR A 95 -0.50 -6.05 -24.57
N VAL A 96 0.39 -5.43 -23.80
CA VAL A 96 1.01 -4.13 -24.07
C VAL A 96 2.19 -4.29 -25.02
N LEU A 97 2.98 -5.36 -24.86
CA LEU A 97 4.02 -5.76 -25.81
C LEU A 97 3.62 -7.06 -26.48
N ARG A 98 3.81 -7.14 -27.80
CA ARG A 98 3.44 -8.29 -28.61
C ARG A 98 4.59 -8.61 -29.55
N ASP A 99 5.24 -9.75 -29.33
CA ASP A 99 6.31 -10.28 -30.17
C ASP A 99 7.45 -9.27 -30.41
N VAL A 100 7.91 -8.65 -29.32
CA VAL A 100 8.94 -7.63 -29.40
C VAL A 100 10.33 -8.28 -29.34
N SER A 101 11.14 -8.02 -30.36
CA SER A 101 12.52 -8.51 -30.45
C SER A 101 13.47 -7.38 -30.85
N PHE A 102 14.53 -7.17 -30.11
CA PHE A 102 15.62 -6.26 -30.41
C PHE A 102 16.86 -6.56 -29.58
N VAL A 103 18.00 -6.03 -30.00
CA VAL A 103 19.26 -6.10 -29.25
C VAL A 103 19.79 -4.70 -29.10
N ILE A 104 20.30 -4.39 -27.91
CA ILE A 104 21.04 -3.17 -27.58
C ILE A 104 22.46 -3.59 -27.20
N GLU A 105 23.45 -3.08 -27.93
CA GLU A 105 24.85 -3.40 -27.67
C GLU A 105 25.43 -2.54 -26.52
N PRO A 106 26.48 -3.01 -25.86
CA PRO A 106 27.11 -2.29 -24.76
C PRO A 106 27.52 -0.87 -25.15
N GLY A 107 27.10 0.14 -24.38
CA GLY A 107 27.39 1.55 -24.63
C GLY A 107 26.55 2.24 -25.71
N GLU A 108 25.63 1.51 -26.34
CA GLU A 108 24.71 2.07 -27.31
C GLU A 108 23.66 2.98 -26.62
N LYS A 109 23.29 4.07 -27.31
CA LYS A 109 22.22 4.97 -26.88
C LYS A 109 20.98 4.74 -27.73
N VAL A 110 19.95 4.18 -27.13
CA VAL A 110 18.69 3.84 -27.80
C VAL A 110 17.55 4.71 -27.27
N ALA A 111 16.70 5.19 -28.18
CA ALA A 111 15.49 5.94 -27.84
C ALA A 111 14.25 5.18 -28.32
N PHE A 112 13.32 4.89 -27.41
CA PHE A 112 12.01 4.34 -27.75
C PHE A 112 11.04 5.47 -28.06
N VAL A 113 10.54 5.55 -29.30
CA VAL A 113 9.57 6.56 -29.75
C VAL A 113 8.24 5.91 -30.10
N GLY A 114 7.16 6.63 -29.88
CA GLY A 114 5.81 6.15 -30.17
C GLY A 114 4.73 6.90 -29.39
N ALA A 115 3.47 6.65 -29.69
CA ALA A 115 2.33 7.24 -29.01
C ALA A 115 2.28 6.89 -27.50
N THR A 116 1.52 7.66 -26.73
CA THR A 116 1.24 7.33 -25.33
C THR A 116 0.51 5.97 -25.27
N GLY A 117 0.95 5.09 -24.36
CA GLY A 117 0.40 3.73 -24.27
C GLY A 117 1.08 2.69 -25.18
N ALA A 118 2.04 3.06 -26.03
CA ALA A 118 2.72 2.13 -26.93
C ALA A 118 3.73 1.17 -26.24
N GLY A 119 3.74 1.09 -24.90
CA GLY A 119 4.61 0.16 -24.17
C GLY A 119 6.04 0.61 -23.90
N LYS A 120 6.41 1.87 -24.19
CA LYS A 120 7.79 2.38 -23.99
C LYS A 120 8.27 2.24 -22.54
N SER A 121 7.46 2.68 -21.59
CA SER A 121 7.77 2.56 -20.17
C SER A 121 7.78 1.09 -19.69
N SER A 122 6.96 0.24 -20.34
CA SER A 122 6.92 -1.19 -20.02
C SER A 122 8.23 -1.88 -20.38
N ILE A 123 8.89 -1.49 -21.48
CA ILE A 123 10.22 -2.01 -21.84
C ILE A 123 11.23 -1.69 -20.73
N LEU A 124 11.26 -0.44 -20.23
CA LEU A 124 12.17 -0.04 -19.16
C LEU A 124 11.86 -0.79 -17.85
N ASN A 125 10.58 -0.97 -17.53
CA ASN A 125 10.16 -1.73 -16.35
C ASN A 125 10.57 -3.21 -16.43
N LEU A 126 10.54 -3.79 -17.63
CA LEU A 126 10.97 -5.17 -17.85
C LEU A 126 12.50 -5.31 -17.80
N ILE A 127 13.27 -4.33 -18.28
CA ILE A 127 14.73 -4.30 -18.12
C ILE A 127 15.12 -4.23 -16.64
N GLY A 128 14.38 -3.45 -15.84
CA GLY A 128 14.55 -3.40 -14.37
C GLY A 128 13.97 -4.60 -13.63
N ARG A 129 13.35 -5.55 -14.33
CA ARG A 129 12.66 -6.72 -13.76
C ARG A 129 11.65 -6.35 -12.66
N TYR A 130 10.89 -5.25 -12.86
CA TYR A 130 9.76 -4.93 -11.97
C TYR A 130 8.55 -5.84 -12.22
N TYR A 131 8.52 -6.53 -13.38
CA TYR A 131 7.50 -7.49 -13.79
C TYR A 131 8.14 -8.64 -14.53
N ASP A 132 7.52 -9.82 -14.48
CA ASP A 132 7.90 -10.97 -15.30
C ASP A 132 7.05 -11.01 -16.58
N ILE A 133 7.65 -11.47 -17.67
CA ILE A 133 7.02 -11.60 -18.99
C ILE A 133 6.18 -12.88 -19.08
N GLN A 134 5.14 -12.88 -19.92
CA GLN A 134 4.31 -14.06 -20.15
C GLN A 134 4.91 -15.00 -21.21
N LYS A 135 5.58 -14.46 -22.24
CA LYS A 135 6.23 -15.27 -23.30
C LYS A 135 7.51 -14.60 -23.76
N GLY A 136 8.42 -15.40 -24.31
CA GLY A 136 9.72 -14.97 -24.79
C GLY A 136 10.77 -14.95 -23.69
N ASN A 137 11.89 -14.28 -23.97
CA ASN A 137 12.99 -14.15 -23.01
C ASN A 137 13.61 -12.75 -23.08
N ILE A 138 14.21 -12.35 -21.97
CA ILE A 138 15.02 -11.12 -21.88
C ILE A 138 16.37 -11.55 -21.33
N TYR A 139 17.44 -11.16 -22.02
CA TYR A 139 18.80 -11.48 -21.60
C TYR A 139 19.59 -10.19 -21.32
N ILE A 140 20.41 -10.24 -20.28
CA ILE A 140 21.44 -9.22 -19.99
C ILE A 140 22.78 -9.94 -20.05
N ASP A 141 23.65 -9.50 -20.94
CA ASP A 141 24.97 -10.14 -21.18
C ASP A 141 24.87 -11.64 -21.47
N GLY A 142 23.79 -12.07 -22.15
CA GLY A 142 23.53 -13.46 -22.52
C GLY A 142 22.93 -14.32 -21.38
N VAL A 143 22.67 -13.75 -20.22
CA VAL A 143 22.04 -14.43 -19.08
C VAL A 143 20.58 -14.00 -18.97
N ASP A 144 19.66 -14.95 -18.83
CA ASP A 144 18.23 -14.68 -18.63
C ASP A 144 18.02 -13.81 -17.38
N ILE A 145 17.27 -12.72 -17.54
CA ILE A 145 17.01 -11.75 -16.48
C ILE A 145 16.37 -12.38 -15.24
N ARG A 146 15.63 -13.48 -15.40
CA ARG A 146 14.99 -14.22 -14.30
C ARG A 146 15.98 -14.90 -13.36
N LYS A 147 17.21 -15.11 -13.82
CA LYS A 147 18.29 -15.74 -13.04
C LYS A 147 19.09 -14.77 -12.19
N PHE A 148 18.90 -13.46 -12.38
CA PHE A 148 19.59 -12.47 -11.55
C PHE A 148 18.93 -12.32 -10.19
N ARG A 149 19.78 -11.96 -9.21
CA ARG A 149 19.31 -11.54 -7.91
C ARG A 149 18.58 -10.20 -8.01
N THR A 150 17.37 -10.11 -7.47
CA THR A 150 16.50 -8.92 -7.57
C THR A 150 17.00 -7.74 -6.73
N ALA A 151 17.86 -7.98 -5.75
CA ALA A 151 18.38 -7.00 -4.78
C ALA A 151 19.88 -6.71 -4.96
N SER A 152 20.36 -6.57 -6.17
CA SER A 152 21.80 -6.24 -6.42
C SER A 152 21.97 -4.85 -7.01
#